data_dafb9d6a4baee9786f2d93794ddc191b
#
_entry.id   dafb9d6a4baee9786f2d93794ddc191b
#
_cell.length_a   1.000
_cell.length_b   1.000
_cell.length_c   1.000
_cell.angle_alpha   90.00
_cell.angle_beta   90.00
_cell.angle_gamma   90.00
#
_symmetry.space_group_name_H-M   'P 1'
#
loop_
_entity.id
_entity.type
_entity.pdbx_description
1 polymer ?
#
loop_
_entity_poly.entity_id
_entity_poly.type
_entity_poly.pdbx_seq_one_letter_code
_entity_poly.pdbx_strand_id
1 'polypeptide(L)'
;HDQSNKAWDPSLGPVQAIWSFSASGARLQDSVDVGQVLSKVGLSKIILTDSLIRKTTSGHSIDFTDYAQGLALDQVSAYFEQKGISNYFLQLGRYTLAKGVNERQELWKSKLSYPGDSLGLEKEGILALQDKAIASAGDFNSFYIQDSVKKAFQLDPRTGYPVNHGLLAVSVLAPGARKAGVLSETLMVQGWREAIALDSANAEVEMILVYHEKGSGIKLYASPELRKYLSFPVK
;
A
#
# COMPACT_ATOMS: atom_id res chain seq x y z
N HIS A 1 9.48 -9.12 2.65
CA HIS A 1 9.13 -10.28 1.84
C HIS A 1 8.63 -11.43 2.72
N ASP A 2 9.47 -12.03 3.56
CA ASP A 2 9.07 -13.20 4.37
C ASP A 2 8.03 -12.84 5.44
N GLN A 3 8.15 -11.69 6.09
CA GLN A 3 7.17 -11.19 7.05
C GLN A 3 5.80 -10.88 6.43
N SER A 4 5.73 -10.64 5.11
CA SER A 4 4.49 -10.42 4.37
C SER A 4 3.89 -11.72 3.82
N ASN A 5 4.44 -12.89 4.17
CA ASN A 5 4.12 -14.16 3.52
C ASN A 5 4.23 -14.06 1.99
N LYS A 6 5.28 -13.40 1.51
CA LYS A 6 5.58 -13.13 0.08
C LYS A 6 4.51 -12.33 -0.66
N ALA A 7 3.56 -11.72 0.03
CA ALA A 7 2.56 -10.84 -0.60
C ALA A 7 3.17 -9.52 -1.09
N TRP A 8 4.31 -9.10 -0.52
CA TRP A 8 5.15 -8.04 -1.06
C TRP A 8 6.42 -8.63 -1.65
N ASP A 9 6.63 -8.49 -2.96
CA ASP A 9 7.81 -8.98 -3.66
C ASP A 9 8.28 -7.96 -4.71
N PRO A 10 9.44 -7.33 -4.51
CA PRO A 10 9.99 -6.35 -5.44
C PRO A 10 10.46 -6.95 -6.76
N SER A 11 10.43 -8.27 -6.93
CA SER A 11 10.83 -8.95 -8.16
C SER A 11 9.65 -9.30 -9.09
N LEU A 12 8.46 -8.76 -8.84
CA LEU A 12 7.22 -9.08 -9.59
C LEU A 12 7.21 -8.56 -11.05
N GLY A 13 8.16 -7.72 -11.44
CA GLY A 13 8.24 -7.11 -12.77
C GLY A 13 7.98 -8.06 -13.95
N PRO A 14 8.56 -9.26 -14.01
CA PRO A 14 8.28 -10.22 -15.08
C PRO A 14 6.81 -10.62 -15.19
N VAL A 15 6.10 -10.76 -14.06
CA VAL A 15 4.67 -11.07 -14.02
C VAL A 15 3.84 -9.85 -14.42
N GLN A 16 4.21 -8.66 -13.96
CA GLN A 16 3.52 -7.42 -14.34
C GLN A 16 3.55 -7.21 -15.87
N ALA A 17 4.65 -7.57 -16.51
CA ALA A 17 4.83 -7.39 -17.96
C ALA A 17 3.89 -8.24 -18.84
N ILE A 18 3.30 -9.32 -18.33
CA ILE A 18 2.41 -10.22 -19.07
C ILE A 18 0.92 -9.95 -18.86
N TRP A 19 0.59 -9.05 -17.95
CA TRP A 19 -0.79 -8.65 -17.66
C TRP A 19 -1.08 -7.24 -18.15
N SER A 20 -2.29 -7.03 -18.64
CA SER A 20 -2.85 -5.70 -18.89
C SER A 20 -4.16 -5.56 -18.15
N PHE A 21 -4.40 -4.38 -17.60
CA PHE A 21 -5.63 -4.05 -16.88
C PHE A 21 -6.40 -2.96 -17.61
N SER A 22 -7.73 -3.09 -17.60
CA SER A 22 -8.65 -2.09 -18.14
C SER A 22 -9.98 -2.19 -17.40
N ALA A 23 -10.91 -1.28 -17.67
CA ALA A 23 -12.26 -1.34 -17.10
C ALA A 23 -13.02 -2.63 -17.45
N SER A 24 -12.65 -3.30 -18.57
CA SER A 24 -13.24 -4.58 -19.00
C SER A 24 -12.63 -5.80 -18.30
N GLY A 25 -11.57 -5.64 -17.53
CA GLY A 25 -10.94 -6.72 -16.77
C GLY A 25 -9.42 -6.79 -16.88
N ALA A 26 -8.88 -7.82 -16.26
CA ALA A 26 -7.49 -8.22 -16.40
C ALA A 26 -7.34 -9.18 -17.60
N ARG A 27 -6.38 -8.89 -18.46
CA ARG A 27 -6.09 -9.72 -19.64
C ARG A 27 -4.65 -10.22 -19.58
N LEU A 28 -4.50 -11.54 -19.68
CA LEU A 28 -3.21 -12.18 -19.89
C LEU A 28 -2.80 -12.05 -21.35
N GLN A 29 -1.52 -11.82 -21.60
CA GLN A 29 -0.93 -11.85 -22.93
C GLN A 29 -1.07 -13.25 -23.55
N ASP A 30 -1.41 -13.31 -24.84
CA ASP A 30 -1.68 -14.58 -25.51
C ASP A 30 -0.45 -15.51 -25.50
N SER A 31 -0.71 -16.81 -25.33
CA SER A 31 0.30 -17.89 -25.35
C SER A 31 1.37 -17.81 -24.24
N VAL A 32 1.13 -17.09 -23.14
CA VAL A 32 2.07 -16.99 -22.02
C VAL A 32 1.71 -18.03 -20.94
N ASP A 33 2.71 -18.79 -20.50
CA ASP A 33 2.63 -19.63 -19.31
C ASP A 33 3.02 -18.82 -18.08
N VAL A 34 2.03 -18.50 -17.25
CA VAL A 34 2.22 -17.74 -16.01
C VAL A 34 3.19 -18.47 -15.07
N GLY A 35 3.17 -19.79 -15.00
CA GLY A 35 4.07 -20.59 -14.17
C GLY A 35 5.53 -20.43 -14.55
N GLN A 36 5.82 -20.43 -15.86
CA GLN A 36 7.17 -20.18 -16.37
C GLN A 36 7.65 -18.77 -16.02
N VAL A 37 6.78 -17.76 -16.14
CA VAL A 37 7.14 -16.38 -15.80
C VAL A 37 7.31 -16.22 -14.29
N LEU A 38 6.40 -16.79 -13.51
CA LEU A 38 6.47 -16.78 -12.05
C LEU A 38 7.75 -17.45 -11.50
N SER A 39 8.28 -18.46 -12.21
CA SER A 39 9.55 -19.08 -11.86
C SER A 39 10.74 -18.11 -11.83
N LYS A 40 10.62 -16.93 -12.47
CA LYS A 40 11.63 -15.86 -12.48
C LYS A 40 11.46 -14.87 -11.32
N VAL A 41 10.38 -14.95 -10.55
CA VAL A 41 10.07 -14.08 -9.41
C VAL A 41 10.61 -14.70 -8.12
N GLY A 42 10.94 -13.85 -7.15
CA GLY A 42 11.36 -14.23 -5.80
C GLY A 42 12.79 -13.80 -5.45
N LEU A 43 12.95 -13.29 -4.24
CA LEU A 43 14.26 -12.82 -3.72
C LEU A 43 15.30 -13.93 -3.60
N SER A 44 14.89 -15.21 -3.54
CA SER A 44 15.81 -16.37 -3.59
C SER A 44 16.59 -16.46 -4.91
N LYS A 45 16.17 -15.72 -5.96
CA LYS A 45 16.89 -15.61 -7.24
C LYS A 45 18.05 -14.59 -7.20
N ILE A 46 18.29 -13.99 -6.04
CA ILE A 46 19.35 -13.00 -5.82
C ILE A 46 20.31 -13.54 -4.79
N ILE A 47 21.59 -13.50 -5.13
CA ILE A 47 22.68 -13.76 -4.19
C ILE A 47 23.27 -12.38 -3.83
N LEU A 48 23.22 -12.06 -2.55
CA LEU A 48 23.82 -10.86 -2.00
C LEU A 48 25.04 -11.26 -1.17
N THR A 49 26.19 -10.66 -1.48
CA THR A 49 27.41 -10.75 -0.68
C THR A 49 27.88 -9.35 -0.32
N ASP A 50 28.91 -9.20 0.49
CA ASP A 50 29.44 -7.90 0.91
C ASP A 50 29.88 -6.99 -0.26
N SER A 51 30.18 -7.59 -1.40
CA SER A 51 30.75 -6.86 -2.54
C SER A 51 29.97 -7.00 -3.85
N LEU A 52 28.95 -7.88 -3.90
CA LEU A 52 28.22 -8.06 -5.16
C LEU A 52 26.75 -8.48 -4.98
N ILE A 53 25.94 -8.09 -5.97
CA ILE A 53 24.58 -8.59 -6.16
C ILE A 53 24.54 -9.36 -7.47
N ARG A 54 24.15 -10.64 -7.40
CA ARG A 54 24.08 -11.52 -8.57
C ARG A 54 22.68 -12.10 -8.73
N LYS A 55 22.10 -11.99 -9.92
CA LYS A 55 20.89 -12.69 -10.31
C LYS A 55 21.22 -14.09 -10.75
N THR A 56 20.51 -15.10 -10.24
CA THR A 56 20.72 -16.52 -10.61
C THR A 56 19.89 -16.96 -11.81
N THR A 57 18.92 -16.12 -12.21
CA THR A 57 17.98 -16.41 -13.30
C THR A 57 17.95 -15.26 -14.31
N SER A 58 18.03 -15.58 -15.60
CA SER A 58 17.83 -14.58 -16.66
C SER A 58 16.41 -14.06 -16.67
N GLY A 59 16.24 -12.77 -16.98
CA GLY A 59 14.94 -12.09 -16.98
C GLY A 59 14.40 -11.75 -15.58
N HIS A 60 15.14 -12.04 -14.49
CA HIS A 60 14.81 -11.55 -13.17
C HIS A 60 15.05 -10.04 -13.10
N SER A 61 14.10 -9.29 -12.52
CA SER A 61 14.20 -7.85 -12.29
C SER A 61 13.82 -7.54 -10.85
N ILE A 62 14.27 -6.40 -10.36
CA ILE A 62 13.93 -5.89 -9.03
C ILE A 62 13.48 -4.45 -9.20
N ASP A 63 12.36 -4.13 -8.58
CA ASP A 63 11.84 -2.77 -8.47
C ASP A 63 11.63 -2.42 -6.99
N PHE A 64 12.37 -1.43 -6.52
CA PHE A 64 12.25 -0.89 -5.17
C PHE A 64 11.64 0.52 -5.16
N THR A 65 11.02 0.96 -6.25
CA THR A 65 10.57 2.35 -6.41
C THR A 65 9.68 2.80 -5.25
N ASP A 66 8.67 2.02 -4.89
CA ASP A 66 7.79 2.37 -3.76
C ASP A 66 8.51 2.26 -2.41
N TYR A 67 9.33 1.22 -2.23
CA TYR A 67 10.12 1.06 -1.01
C TYR A 67 11.12 2.21 -0.80
N ALA A 68 11.76 2.67 -1.88
CA ALA A 68 12.76 3.74 -1.84
C ALA A 68 12.16 5.07 -1.37
N GLN A 69 10.90 5.37 -1.70
CA GLN A 69 10.23 6.59 -1.24
C GLN A 69 10.08 6.58 0.29
N GLY A 70 9.59 5.48 0.86
CA GLY A 70 9.48 5.32 2.31
C GLY A 70 10.84 5.36 3.02
N LEU A 71 11.86 4.69 2.45
CA LEU A 71 13.23 4.72 2.97
C LEU A 71 13.80 6.14 2.97
N ALA A 72 13.61 6.90 1.88
CA ALA A 72 14.09 8.27 1.77
C ALA A 72 13.49 9.17 2.86
N LEU A 73 12.18 9.08 3.11
CA LEU A 73 11.54 9.84 4.18
C LEU A 73 12.07 9.46 5.55
N ASP A 74 12.25 8.16 5.84
CA ASP A 74 12.81 7.70 7.11
C ASP A 74 14.25 8.20 7.31
N GLN A 75 15.09 8.24 6.25
CA GLN A 75 16.46 8.75 6.32
C GLN A 75 16.50 10.27 6.55
N VAL A 76 15.63 11.03 5.88
CA VAL A 76 15.54 12.49 6.09
C VAL A 76 15.02 12.78 7.51
N SER A 77 14.04 12.02 7.99
CA SER A 77 13.53 12.10 9.35
C SER A 77 14.65 11.88 10.39
N ALA A 78 15.42 10.80 10.24
CA ALA A 78 16.54 10.51 11.11
C ALA A 78 17.62 11.61 11.09
N TYR A 79 17.89 12.17 9.91
CA TYR A 79 18.81 13.29 9.77
C TYR A 79 18.32 14.55 10.52
N PHE A 80 17.02 14.88 10.41
CA PHE A 80 16.44 16.01 11.13
C PHE A 80 16.51 15.82 12.64
N GLU A 81 16.22 14.63 13.15
CA GLU A 81 16.33 14.29 14.57
C GLU A 81 17.77 14.45 15.07
N GLN A 82 18.77 14.00 14.29
CA GLN A 82 20.20 14.20 14.61
C GLN A 82 20.61 15.68 14.68
N LYS A 83 19.90 16.54 13.92
CA LYS A 83 20.11 18.00 13.94
C LYS A 83 19.29 18.73 15.01
N GLY A 84 18.53 18.01 15.83
CA GLY A 84 17.66 18.59 16.87
C GLY A 84 16.38 19.22 16.30
N ILE A 85 16.03 18.92 15.05
CA ILE A 85 14.78 19.37 14.43
C ILE A 85 13.69 18.38 14.83
N SER A 86 12.73 18.82 15.62
CA SER A 86 11.66 17.96 16.18
C SER A 86 10.28 18.19 15.54
N ASN A 87 10.10 19.28 14.78
CA ASN A 87 8.82 19.64 14.19
C ASN A 87 8.96 19.72 12.66
N TYR A 88 8.39 18.77 11.93
CA TYR A 88 8.49 18.74 10.49
C TYR A 88 7.39 17.89 9.84
N PHE A 89 7.12 18.20 8.58
CA PHE A 89 6.23 17.48 7.69
C PHE A 89 6.96 17.16 6.39
N LEU A 90 7.10 15.89 6.09
CA LEU A 90 7.77 15.38 4.90
C LEU A 90 6.76 14.67 4.02
N GLN A 91 6.81 14.93 2.71
CA GLN A 91 5.96 14.24 1.74
C GLN A 91 6.75 13.88 0.49
N LEU A 92 6.58 12.66 0.02
CA LEU A 92 7.14 12.14 -1.22
C LEU A 92 6.16 11.16 -1.88
N GLY A 93 5.61 11.53 -3.03
CA GLY A 93 4.60 10.73 -3.71
C GLY A 93 3.39 10.45 -2.82
N ARG A 94 3.13 9.17 -2.56
CA ARG A 94 2.01 8.70 -1.72
C ARG A 94 2.39 8.50 -0.24
N TYR A 95 3.54 8.99 0.17
CA TYR A 95 4.06 8.86 1.52
C TYR A 95 4.09 10.22 2.21
N THR A 96 3.69 10.26 3.45
CA THR A 96 3.82 11.42 4.33
C THR A 96 4.38 10.95 5.67
N LEU A 97 5.32 11.71 6.25
CA LEU A 97 5.82 11.51 7.59
C LEU A 97 5.78 12.84 8.32
N ALA A 98 5.19 12.85 9.51
CA ALA A 98 5.06 14.04 10.33
C ALA A 98 5.56 13.79 11.75
N LYS A 99 6.27 14.77 12.29
CA LYS A 99 6.76 14.80 13.68
C LYS A 99 6.41 16.13 14.33
N GLY A 100 6.08 16.07 15.63
CA GLY A 100 5.75 17.24 16.44
C GLY A 100 4.53 18.00 15.91
N VAL A 101 4.61 19.33 15.95
CA VAL A 101 3.51 20.24 15.63
C VAL A 101 3.92 21.30 14.62
N ASN A 102 2.93 21.94 14.00
CA ASN A 102 3.14 23.04 13.08
C ASN A 102 3.41 24.38 13.85
N GLU A 103 3.60 25.46 13.13
CA GLU A 103 3.84 26.81 13.66
C GLU A 103 2.71 27.34 14.58
N ARG A 104 1.49 26.78 14.44
CA ARG A 104 0.32 27.13 15.26
C ARG A 104 0.14 26.21 16.48
N GLN A 105 1.13 25.35 16.77
CA GLN A 105 1.06 24.34 17.82
C GLN A 105 -0.06 23.30 17.62
N GLU A 106 -0.44 23.06 16.35
CA GLU A 106 -1.41 22.04 15.97
C GLU A 106 -0.70 20.83 15.35
N LEU A 107 -1.34 19.66 15.40
CA LEU A 107 -0.88 18.48 14.67
C LEU A 107 -0.83 18.75 13.17
N TRP A 108 0.14 18.16 12.49
CA TRP A 108 0.22 18.19 11.05
C TRP A 108 -0.99 17.49 10.42
N LYS A 109 -1.45 17.99 9.27
CA LYS A 109 -2.64 17.48 8.60
C LYS A 109 -2.28 16.96 7.22
N SER A 110 -2.67 15.72 6.92
CA SER A 110 -2.56 15.10 5.60
C SER A 110 -3.94 14.98 4.98
N LYS A 111 -4.04 15.26 3.67
CA LYS A 111 -5.26 14.99 2.92
C LYS A 111 -5.37 13.50 2.61
N LEU A 112 -6.60 12.99 2.69
CA LEU A 112 -6.98 11.65 2.29
C LEU A 112 -8.05 11.75 1.20
N SER A 113 -7.83 11.04 0.09
CA SER A 113 -8.84 10.89 -0.94
C SER A 113 -9.63 9.59 -0.71
N TYR A 114 -10.96 9.65 -0.90
CA TYR A 114 -11.85 8.49 -0.82
C TYR A 114 -13.08 8.69 -1.74
N PRO A 115 -13.83 7.61 -2.07
CA PRO A 115 -14.93 7.68 -3.04
C PRO A 115 -16.18 8.33 -2.42
N GLY A 116 -16.11 9.63 -2.14
CA GLY A 116 -17.13 10.41 -1.42
C GLY A 116 -18.52 10.25 -2.00
N ASP A 117 -18.67 10.36 -3.33
CA ASP A 117 -19.98 10.25 -4.03
C ASP A 117 -20.64 8.88 -3.78
N SER A 118 -19.87 7.80 -3.76
CA SER A 118 -20.38 6.44 -3.53
C SER A 118 -20.74 6.16 -2.07
N LEU A 119 -20.24 6.98 -1.14
CA LEU A 119 -20.44 6.82 0.30
C LEU A 119 -21.34 7.92 0.88
N GLY A 120 -21.75 8.91 0.09
CA GLY A 120 -22.47 10.09 0.56
C GLY A 120 -21.59 11.00 1.46
N LEU A 121 -20.29 11.01 1.23
CA LEU A 121 -19.29 11.79 1.97
C LEU A 121 -18.60 12.78 1.04
N GLU A 122 -17.87 13.75 1.60
CA GLU A 122 -16.98 14.61 0.81
C GLU A 122 -15.85 13.76 0.19
N LYS A 123 -15.31 14.19 -0.96
CA LYS A 123 -14.27 13.46 -1.70
C LYS A 123 -12.90 13.49 -1.04
N GLU A 124 -12.69 14.43 -0.12
CA GLU A 124 -11.44 14.59 0.61
C GLU A 124 -11.72 14.69 2.09
N GLY A 125 -10.89 14.00 2.87
CA GLY A 125 -10.87 14.12 4.31
C GLY A 125 -9.51 14.64 4.79
N ILE A 126 -9.47 15.05 6.02
CA ILE A 126 -8.26 15.49 6.70
C ILE A 126 -7.96 14.50 7.81
N LEU A 127 -6.72 14.03 7.84
CA LEU A 127 -6.18 13.21 8.91
C LEU A 127 -5.10 14.00 9.65
N ALA A 128 -5.29 14.18 10.95
CA ALA A 128 -4.23 14.71 11.81
C ALA A 128 -3.19 13.62 12.09
N LEU A 129 -1.92 13.94 11.88
CA LEU A 129 -0.79 13.03 12.07
C LEU A 129 -0.04 13.41 13.37
N GLN A 130 0.16 12.42 14.22
CA GLN A 130 0.93 12.55 15.46
C GLN A 130 2.11 11.57 15.45
N ASP A 131 3.30 12.07 15.13
CA ASP A 131 4.57 11.31 15.13
C ASP A 131 4.51 9.98 14.35
N LYS A 132 3.79 9.99 13.24
CA LYS A 132 3.57 8.82 12.39
C LYS A 132 3.81 9.14 10.93
N ALA A 133 4.05 8.08 10.19
CA ALA A 133 4.01 8.11 8.73
C ALA A 133 2.70 7.48 8.24
N ILE A 134 2.22 7.94 7.09
CA ILE A 134 1.14 7.33 6.32
C ILE A 134 1.63 7.02 4.91
N ALA A 135 1.29 5.85 4.41
CA ALA A 135 1.47 5.47 3.02
C ALA A 135 0.18 4.86 2.47
N SER A 136 -0.12 5.17 1.20
CA SER A 136 -1.32 4.68 0.54
C SER A 136 -0.98 3.82 -0.67
N ALA A 137 -1.72 2.73 -0.85
CA ALA A 137 -1.64 1.83 -2.00
C ALA A 137 -3.02 1.62 -2.61
N GLY A 138 -3.05 1.25 -3.91
CA GLY A 138 -4.27 1.12 -4.68
C GLY A 138 -4.85 2.45 -5.16
N ASP A 139 -5.93 2.35 -5.93
CA ASP A 139 -6.72 3.49 -6.41
C ASP A 139 -8.17 3.04 -6.59
N PHE A 140 -9.06 3.57 -5.78
CA PHE A 140 -10.49 3.23 -5.82
C PHE A 140 -11.20 3.73 -7.09
N ASN A 141 -10.56 4.54 -7.92
CA ASN A 141 -11.04 4.94 -9.23
C ASN A 141 -10.58 3.99 -10.35
N SER A 142 -9.53 3.21 -10.11
CA SER A 142 -8.93 2.27 -11.05
C SER A 142 -9.30 0.83 -10.68
N PHE A 143 -10.40 0.32 -11.25
CA PHE A 143 -10.93 -1.00 -10.99
C PHE A 143 -11.58 -1.62 -12.23
N TYR A 144 -11.78 -2.91 -12.20
CA TYR A 144 -12.67 -3.64 -13.10
C TYR A 144 -13.77 -4.37 -12.29
N ILE A 145 -14.83 -4.80 -12.97
CA ILE A 145 -15.92 -5.54 -12.32
C ILE A 145 -15.87 -6.99 -12.75
N GLN A 146 -15.78 -7.90 -11.79
CA GLN A 146 -15.88 -9.33 -12.01
C GLN A 146 -16.73 -9.95 -10.89
N ASP A 147 -17.67 -10.84 -11.26
CA ASP A 147 -18.60 -11.49 -10.31
C ASP A 147 -19.39 -10.52 -9.44
N SER A 148 -19.75 -9.34 -9.99
CA SER A 148 -20.41 -8.23 -9.31
C SER A 148 -19.57 -7.58 -8.19
N VAL A 149 -18.25 -7.73 -8.22
CA VAL A 149 -17.32 -7.10 -7.29
C VAL A 149 -16.36 -6.20 -8.06
N LYS A 150 -16.14 -4.98 -7.56
CA LYS A 150 -15.05 -4.11 -8.01
C LYS A 150 -13.73 -4.66 -7.51
N LYS A 151 -12.76 -4.85 -8.40
CA LYS A 151 -11.43 -5.39 -8.11
C LYS A 151 -10.35 -4.40 -8.55
N ALA A 152 -9.32 -4.21 -7.73
CA ALA A 152 -8.18 -3.37 -8.06
C ALA A 152 -7.30 -4.01 -9.14
N PHE A 153 -6.50 -3.17 -9.81
CA PHE A 153 -5.46 -3.61 -10.75
C PHE A 153 -4.22 -4.07 -10.00
N GLN A 154 -4.37 -5.18 -9.27
CA GLN A 154 -3.33 -5.72 -8.40
C GLN A 154 -3.04 -7.18 -8.73
N LEU A 155 -1.75 -7.56 -8.72
CA LEU A 155 -1.28 -8.94 -8.92
C LEU A 155 -0.79 -9.54 -7.60
N ASP A 156 -1.07 -10.82 -7.40
CA ASP A 156 -0.53 -11.59 -6.28
C ASP A 156 0.81 -12.23 -6.69
N PRO A 157 1.94 -11.83 -6.10
CA PRO A 157 3.25 -12.37 -6.43
C PRO A 157 3.40 -13.86 -6.13
N ARG A 158 2.56 -14.43 -5.29
CA ARG A 158 2.57 -15.85 -4.92
C ARG A 158 1.97 -16.74 -6.00
N THR A 159 1.02 -16.21 -6.75
CA THR A 159 0.28 -16.96 -7.78
C THR A 159 0.58 -16.48 -9.20
N GLY A 160 1.00 -15.22 -9.36
CA GLY A 160 1.18 -14.57 -10.66
C GLY A 160 -0.13 -14.13 -11.31
N TYR A 161 -1.25 -14.19 -10.60
CA TYR A 161 -2.58 -13.82 -11.09
C TYR A 161 -3.12 -12.57 -10.39
N PRO A 162 -4.11 -11.88 -10.98
CA PRO A 162 -4.84 -10.81 -10.32
C PRO A 162 -5.46 -11.27 -9.00
N VAL A 163 -5.45 -10.40 -8.00
CA VAL A 163 -6.10 -10.66 -6.71
C VAL A 163 -7.62 -10.83 -6.89
N ASN A 164 -8.22 -11.68 -6.05
CA ASN A 164 -9.63 -12.02 -6.15
C ASN A 164 -10.44 -11.52 -4.94
N HIS A 165 -10.32 -10.23 -4.62
CA HIS A 165 -11.07 -9.58 -3.55
C HIS A 165 -11.41 -8.14 -3.94
N GLY A 166 -12.25 -7.49 -3.13
CA GLY A 166 -12.75 -6.14 -3.39
C GLY A 166 -11.99 -5.02 -2.69
N LEU A 167 -10.79 -5.22 -2.13
CA LEU A 167 -10.00 -4.11 -1.60
C LEU A 167 -9.53 -3.23 -2.77
N LEU A 168 -9.87 -1.95 -2.73
CA LEU A 168 -9.62 -0.99 -3.81
C LEU A 168 -8.48 -0.03 -3.46
N ALA A 169 -8.40 0.39 -2.20
CA ALA A 169 -7.32 1.23 -1.70
C ALA A 169 -7.13 1.00 -0.21
N VAL A 170 -5.91 1.19 0.26
CA VAL A 170 -5.55 1.15 1.67
C VAL A 170 -4.57 2.27 1.99
N SER A 171 -4.79 2.94 3.11
CA SER A 171 -3.83 3.86 3.71
C SER A 171 -3.41 3.30 5.06
N VAL A 172 -2.12 3.09 5.27
CA VAL A 172 -1.56 2.53 6.49
C VAL A 172 -0.77 3.60 7.23
N LEU A 173 -1.05 3.73 8.53
CA LEU A 173 -0.25 4.54 9.46
C LEU A 173 0.67 3.61 10.26
N ALA A 174 1.92 4.00 10.37
CA ALA A 174 2.94 3.27 11.13
C ALA A 174 4.00 4.26 11.68
N PRO A 175 4.87 3.83 12.61
CA PRO A 175 5.93 4.68 13.15
C PRO A 175 6.93 5.21 12.10
N GLY A 176 7.09 4.51 10.96
CA GLY A 176 7.99 4.90 9.87
C GLY A 176 7.37 4.72 8.49
N ALA A 177 7.82 5.53 7.54
CA ALA A 177 7.27 5.59 6.19
C ALA A 177 7.50 4.28 5.41
N ARG A 178 8.69 3.69 5.54
CA ARG A 178 9.02 2.39 4.93
C ARG A 178 8.08 1.28 5.41
N LYS A 179 7.81 1.20 6.74
CA LYS A 179 6.90 0.20 7.32
C LYS A 179 5.48 0.41 6.79
N ALA A 180 5.00 1.66 6.78
CA ALA A 180 3.68 2.02 6.25
C ALA A 180 3.51 1.59 4.79
N GLY A 181 4.51 1.86 3.93
CA GLY A 181 4.47 1.52 2.52
C GLY A 181 4.46 0.02 2.24
N VAL A 182 5.39 -0.73 2.86
CA VAL A 182 5.43 -2.19 2.68
C VAL A 182 4.12 -2.84 3.14
N LEU A 183 3.55 -2.37 4.25
CA LEU A 183 2.27 -2.89 4.74
C LEU A 183 1.12 -2.53 3.81
N SER A 184 1.06 -1.29 3.28
CA SER A 184 -0.02 -0.90 2.36
C SER A 184 -0.02 -1.77 1.09
N GLU A 185 1.13 -2.01 0.48
CA GLU A 185 1.24 -2.89 -0.69
C GLU A 185 0.94 -4.36 -0.33
N THR A 186 1.41 -4.84 0.81
CA THR A 186 1.10 -6.19 1.31
C THR A 186 -0.40 -6.41 1.46
N LEU A 187 -1.10 -5.45 2.07
CA LEU A 187 -2.54 -5.55 2.31
C LEU A 187 -3.36 -5.47 1.01
N MET A 188 -2.87 -4.70 0.00
CA MET A 188 -3.50 -4.70 -1.32
C MET A 188 -3.49 -6.08 -1.99
N VAL A 189 -2.53 -6.93 -1.65
CA VAL A 189 -2.49 -8.33 -2.13
C VAL A 189 -3.31 -9.26 -1.24
N GLN A 190 -3.28 -9.09 0.07
CA GLN A 190 -3.97 -9.97 1.02
C GLN A 190 -5.47 -9.74 1.08
N GLY A 191 -5.92 -8.49 0.97
CA GLY A 191 -7.33 -8.12 0.97
C GLY A 191 -7.81 -7.51 2.28
N TRP A 192 -9.07 -7.03 2.26
CA TRP A 192 -9.63 -6.23 3.36
C TRP A 192 -9.92 -7.03 4.64
N ARG A 193 -10.20 -8.35 4.55
CA ARG A 193 -10.46 -9.19 5.72
C ARG A 193 -9.19 -9.40 6.54
N GLU A 194 -8.11 -9.72 5.86
CA GLU A 194 -6.77 -9.86 6.43
C GLU A 194 -6.27 -8.54 7.01
N ALA A 195 -6.57 -7.43 6.31
CA ALA A 195 -6.24 -6.09 6.80
C ALA A 195 -6.94 -5.78 8.13
N ILE A 196 -8.25 -6.02 8.25
CA ILE A 196 -9.00 -5.81 9.50
C ILE A 196 -8.50 -6.75 10.61
N ALA A 197 -8.16 -8.00 10.28
CA ALA A 197 -7.59 -8.93 11.25
C ALA A 197 -6.23 -8.46 11.77
N LEU A 198 -5.37 -7.93 10.89
CA LEU A 198 -4.09 -7.34 11.27
C LEU A 198 -4.26 -6.12 12.17
N ASP A 199 -5.19 -5.22 11.85
CA ASP A 199 -5.51 -4.05 12.68
C ASP A 199 -5.91 -4.44 14.10
N SER A 200 -6.74 -5.46 14.21
CA SER A 200 -7.19 -5.97 15.52
C SER A 200 -6.07 -6.64 16.33
N ALA A 201 -5.02 -7.13 15.68
CA ALA A 201 -3.91 -7.84 16.30
C ALA A 201 -2.67 -6.97 16.58
N ASN A 202 -2.59 -5.75 16.02
CA ASN A 202 -1.38 -4.94 16.03
C ASN A 202 -1.67 -3.46 16.31
N ALA A 203 -1.54 -3.06 17.58
CA ALA A 203 -1.78 -1.69 18.02
C ALA A 203 -0.82 -0.62 17.47
N GLU A 204 0.31 -1.01 16.85
CA GLU A 204 1.26 -0.05 16.25
C GLU A 204 0.88 0.38 14.83
N VAL A 205 -0.07 -0.31 14.22
CA VAL A 205 -0.49 -0.08 12.84
C VAL A 205 -1.96 0.29 12.84
N GLU A 206 -2.27 1.39 12.20
CA GLU A 206 -3.65 1.83 11.98
C GLU A 206 -3.89 1.95 10.48
N MET A 207 -5.13 1.81 10.04
CA MET A 207 -5.42 1.82 8.61
C MET A 207 -6.78 2.38 8.25
N ILE A 208 -6.88 2.82 6.99
CA ILE A 208 -8.12 3.19 6.34
C ILE A 208 -8.23 2.35 5.08
N LEU A 209 -9.35 1.64 4.90
CA LEU A 209 -9.61 0.77 3.76
C LEU A 209 -10.80 1.29 2.97
N VAL A 210 -10.67 1.28 1.65
CA VAL A 210 -11.80 1.42 0.72
C VAL A 210 -11.97 0.08 0.02
N TYR A 211 -13.11 -0.57 0.18
CA TYR A 211 -13.34 -1.88 -0.41
C TYR A 211 -14.77 -2.04 -0.91
N HIS A 212 -14.97 -2.91 -1.87
CA HIS A 212 -16.28 -3.31 -2.39
C HIS A 212 -16.63 -4.69 -1.88
N GLU A 213 -17.79 -4.81 -1.25
CA GLU A 213 -18.33 -6.08 -0.79
C GLU A 213 -19.55 -6.45 -1.62
N LYS A 214 -19.60 -7.71 -2.08
CA LYS A 214 -20.70 -8.22 -2.90
C LYS A 214 -22.04 -8.05 -2.20
N GLY A 215 -22.99 -7.43 -2.87
CA GLY A 215 -24.32 -7.15 -2.34
C GLY A 215 -24.42 -5.94 -1.39
N SER A 216 -23.31 -5.36 -0.98
CA SER A 216 -23.28 -4.23 -0.03
C SER A 216 -22.63 -2.96 -0.60
N GLY A 217 -21.99 -3.04 -1.79
CA GLY A 217 -21.37 -1.89 -2.45
C GLY A 217 -20.00 -1.49 -1.87
N ILE A 218 -19.62 -0.22 -2.07
CA ILE A 218 -18.38 0.33 -1.54
C ILE A 218 -18.55 0.63 -0.06
N LYS A 219 -17.53 0.25 0.71
CA LYS A 219 -17.43 0.49 2.15
C LYS A 219 -16.10 1.16 2.50
N LEU A 220 -16.12 1.89 3.60
CA LEU A 220 -14.96 2.48 4.24
C LEU A 220 -14.79 1.85 5.63
N TYR A 221 -13.58 1.39 5.93
CA TYR A 221 -13.17 1.00 7.27
C TYR A 221 -12.07 1.92 7.75
N ALA A 222 -12.07 2.28 9.01
CA ALA A 222 -10.94 2.91 9.68
C ALA A 222 -10.72 2.27 11.04
N SER A 223 -9.46 2.09 11.41
CA SER A 223 -9.05 1.66 12.75
C SER A 223 -9.75 2.49 13.81
N PRO A 224 -10.22 1.90 14.91
CA PRO A 224 -10.97 2.63 15.95
C PRO A 224 -10.25 3.89 16.45
N GLU A 225 -8.93 3.81 16.63
CA GLU A 225 -8.11 4.90 17.11
C GLU A 225 -7.98 6.07 16.12
N LEU A 226 -8.11 5.81 14.81
CA LEU A 226 -8.06 6.86 13.79
C LEU A 226 -9.33 7.68 13.69
N ARG A 227 -10.46 7.15 14.08
CA ARG A 227 -11.77 7.81 13.88
C ARG A 227 -11.83 9.20 14.49
N LYS A 228 -11.15 9.41 15.62
CA LYS A 228 -11.06 10.73 16.31
C LYS A 228 -10.23 11.77 15.54
N TYR A 229 -9.38 11.36 14.62
CA TYR A 229 -8.52 12.24 13.81
C TYR A 229 -9.05 12.47 12.39
N LEU A 230 -10.16 11.82 12.04
CA LEU A 230 -10.78 11.97 10.73
C LEU A 230 -11.81 13.10 10.76
N SER A 231 -11.81 13.93 9.73
CA SER A 231 -12.79 15.03 9.57
C SER A 231 -14.18 14.57 9.09
N PHE A 232 -14.38 13.26 8.92
CA PHE A 232 -15.63 12.67 8.45
C PHE A 232 -16.02 11.45 9.28
N PRO A 233 -17.34 11.16 9.44
CA PRO A 233 -17.78 10.01 10.21
C PRO A 233 -17.49 8.70 9.45
N VAL A 234 -16.82 7.76 10.10
CA VAL A 234 -16.68 6.38 9.65
C VAL A 234 -17.67 5.54 10.44
N LYS A 235 -18.52 4.80 9.72
CA LYS A 235 -19.52 3.90 10.33
C LYS A 235 -18.88 2.61 10.79
#